data_c9bf888b52f5bbcecc3da3d5fab89759
#
_entry.id   c9bf888b52f5bbcecc3da3d5fab89759
#
_cell.length_a   1.000
_cell.length_b   1.000
_cell.length_c   1.000
_cell.angle_alpha   90.00
_cell.angle_beta   90.00
_cell.angle_gamma   90.00
#
_symmetry.space_group_name_H-M   'P 1'
#
loop_
_entity.id
_entity.type
_entity.pdbx_description
1 polymer ?
#
loop_
_entity_poly.entity_id
_entity_poly.type
_entity_poly.pdbx_seq_one_letter_code
_entity_poly.pdbx_strand_id
1 'polypeptide(L)'
;MKFDVKKFLILNFPYVFMFWFFDKVGEGYRLAVGADIVTKAMGAVSGLGEILSHNPLPSFHPQDLLVGLIGAACIRAAVYIKAKNAKKYRHGVEYGSARWGTAEDIKPFIDPKFDQNILLTQTERIMLGRNKNPRYNINKNVLVIGGSGSGKTRFHIKPNLMQMNASYIVTDPKGTVVEECGKMLQRGGYVIKILNTINFKHSMRYNPFKYIYCENDILKLVNCIMENTKGEDSKGGEDFWSKAEALYYQALIAYIWYEAPEEEKNMTTLLEMLNASEVREDDENFKNAVDLMFEQLEQRDPDHFAVRQYKKYKMAAGKTAKSILISCGARMAPFDIKEVRQLMEGDDLELDKIGDRKTALFCIVSDTDMTFNFISAMVYTQMFNVLC
;
A
#
# COMPACT_ATOMS: atom_id res chain seq x y z
N MET A 1 -17.00 -20.22 -34.77
CA MET A 1 -15.77 -20.04 -35.56
C MET A 1 -15.84 -21.03 -36.73
N LYS A 2 -15.94 -20.58 -37.98
CA LYS A 2 -15.85 -21.47 -39.13
C LYS A 2 -14.39 -21.90 -39.29
N PHE A 3 -14.16 -23.24 -39.36
CA PHE A 3 -12.84 -23.82 -39.53
C PHE A 3 -12.38 -23.55 -40.98
N ASP A 4 -11.32 -22.78 -41.16
CA ASP A 4 -10.74 -22.49 -42.49
C ASP A 4 -9.71 -23.57 -42.83
N VAL A 5 -10.17 -24.53 -43.61
CA VAL A 5 -9.38 -25.70 -44.07
C VAL A 5 -8.16 -25.25 -44.86
N LYS A 6 -8.27 -24.23 -45.73
CA LYS A 6 -7.17 -23.71 -46.57
C LYS A 6 -6.05 -23.16 -45.69
N LYS A 7 -6.40 -22.34 -44.71
CA LYS A 7 -5.45 -21.78 -43.73
C LYS A 7 -4.79 -22.87 -42.88
N PHE A 8 -5.55 -23.88 -42.47
CA PHE A 8 -5.04 -25.00 -41.71
C PHE A 8 -4.00 -25.81 -42.51
N LEU A 9 -4.27 -26.13 -43.79
CA LEU A 9 -3.35 -26.85 -44.64
C LEU A 9 -2.04 -26.07 -44.88
N ILE A 10 -2.14 -24.78 -45.21
CA ILE A 10 -0.96 -23.95 -45.44
C ILE A 10 -0.09 -23.87 -44.18
N LEU A 11 -0.68 -23.69 -42.99
CA LEU A 11 0.06 -23.60 -41.74
C LEU A 11 0.71 -24.91 -41.30
N ASN A 12 0.17 -26.06 -41.71
CA ASN A 12 0.68 -27.35 -41.30
C ASN A 12 1.57 -28.03 -42.34
N PHE A 13 1.60 -27.56 -43.58
CA PHE A 13 2.43 -28.11 -44.65
C PHE A 13 3.92 -28.27 -44.27
N PRO A 14 4.61 -27.31 -43.63
CA PRO A 14 6.02 -27.48 -43.24
C PRO A 14 6.23 -28.62 -42.25
N TYR A 15 5.24 -28.98 -41.46
CA TYR A 15 5.37 -30.05 -40.46
C TYR A 15 5.24 -31.45 -41.09
N VAL A 16 4.72 -31.58 -42.31
CA VAL A 16 4.77 -32.81 -43.09
C VAL A 16 6.22 -33.13 -43.47
N PHE A 17 6.97 -32.10 -43.85
CA PHE A 17 8.41 -32.25 -44.12
C PHE A 17 9.20 -32.62 -42.85
N MET A 18 8.86 -32.00 -41.71
CA MET A 18 9.48 -32.35 -40.42
C MET A 18 9.15 -33.77 -40.00
N PHE A 19 7.91 -34.22 -40.24
CA PHE A 19 7.52 -35.61 -39.99
C PHE A 19 8.41 -36.57 -40.80
N TRP A 20 8.53 -36.35 -42.11
CA TRP A 20 9.38 -37.13 -42.99
C TRP A 20 10.87 -37.14 -42.52
N PHE A 21 11.38 -35.97 -42.18
CA PHE A 21 12.76 -35.84 -41.70
C PHE A 21 13.02 -36.67 -40.43
N PHE A 22 12.14 -36.56 -39.44
CA PHE A 22 12.28 -37.32 -38.20
C PHE A 22 11.99 -38.82 -38.37
N ASP A 23 11.16 -39.21 -39.32
CA ASP A 23 10.98 -40.61 -39.72
C ASP A 23 12.33 -41.19 -40.24
N LYS A 24 13.04 -40.42 -41.06
CA LYS A 24 14.39 -40.81 -41.54
C LYS A 24 15.42 -40.85 -40.40
N VAL A 25 15.36 -39.98 -39.46
CA VAL A 25 16.19 -40.04 -38.24
C VAL A 25 15.88 -41.30 -37.43
N GLY A 26 14.61 -41.69 -37.32
CA GLY A 26 14.17 -42.93 -36.68
C GLY A 26 14.69 -44.15 -37.39
N GLU A 27 14.59 -44.20 -38.73
CA GLU A 27 15.16 -45.24 -39.57
C GLU A 27 16.67 -45.36 -39.39
N GLY A 28 17.39 -44.24 -39.39
CA GLY A 28 18.84 -44.19 -39.14
C GLY A 28 19.21 -44.73 -37.76
N TYR A 29 18.47 -44.40 -36.73
CA TYR A 29 18.69 -44.89 -35.38
C TYR A 29 18.43 -46.41 -35.27
N ARG A 30 17.40 -46.91 -35.94
CA ARG A 30 17.06 -48.33 -35.96
C ARG A 30 18.11 -49.17 -36.68
N LEU A 31 18.68 -48.67 -37.80
CA LEU A 31 19.67 -49.34 -38.60
C LEU A 31 21.12 -49.21 -38.08
N ALA A 32 21.35 -48.20 -37.21
CA ALA A 32 22.70 -47.97 -36.66
C ALA A 32 23.14 -49.09 -35.75
N VAL A 33 24.39 -49.54 -35.96
CA VAL A 33 25.06 -50.56 -35.16
C VAL A 33 25.78 -49.91 -34.00
N GLY A 34 25.44 -50.31 -32.75
CA GLY A 34 26.06 -49.75 -31.53
C GLY A 34 25.56 -50.47 -30.28
N ALA A 35 26.42 -50.56 -29.25
CA ALA A 35 26.09 -51.21 -27.98
C ALA A 35 25.27 -50.32 -27.03
N ASP A 36 25.39 -48.99 -27.15
CA ASP A 36 24.73 -47.99 -26.30
C ASP A 36 23.99 -46.90 -27.10
N ILE A 37 23.14 -46.17 -26.41
CA ILE A 37 22.27 -45.15 -26.99
C ILE A 37 23.07 -44.06 -27.71
N VAL A 38 24.23 -43.67 -27.17
CA VAL A 38 25.07 -42.58 -27.69
C VAL A 38 25.73 -43.00 -29.01
N THR A 39 26.31 -44.19 -29.07
CA THR A 39 26.92 -44.73 -30.29
C THR A 39 25.89 -44.95 -31.38
N LYS A 40 24.69 -45.41 -31.05
CA LYS A 40 23.58 -45.52 -32.01
C LYS A 40 23.13 -44.17 -32.55
N ALA A 41 23.03 -43.15 -31.67
CA ALA A 41 22.63 -41.81 -32.07
C ALA A 41 23.68 -41.17 -33.01
N MET A 42 24.97 -41.33 -32.70
CA MET A 42 26.06 -40.87 -33.57
C MET A 42 26.06 -41.59 -34.93
N GLY A 43 25.87 -42.91 -34.91
CA GLY A 43 25.76 -43.73 -36.15
C GLY A 43 24.54 -43.33 -36.99
N ALA A 44 23.41 -42.99 -36.36
CA ALA A 44 22.21 -42.47 -37.04
C ALA A 44 22.49 -41.15 -37.75
N VAL A 45 23.19 -40.22 -37.09
CA VAL A 45 23.52 -38.91 -37.68
C VAL A 45 24.52 -39.05 -38.84
N SER A 46 25.57 -39.85 -38.68
CA SER A 46 26.58 -40.05 -39.75
C SER A 46 26.04 -40.82 -40.95
N GLY A 47 25.11 -41.77 -40.75
CA GLY A 47 24.47 -42.54 -41.82
C GLY A 47 23.27 -41.86 -42.48
N LEU A 48 22.84 -40.70 -42.00
CA LEU A 48 21.62 -40.05 -42.49
C LEU A 48 21.69 -39.67 -43.97
N GLY A 49 22.87 -39.26 -44.46
CA GLY A 49 23.11 -38.94 -45.86
C GLY A 49 22.96 -40.16 -46.81
N GLU A 50 23.44 -41.33 -46.42
CA GLU A 50 23.30 -42.58 -47.17
C GLU A 50 21.86 -43.06 -47.22
N ILE A 51 21.14 -42.97 -46.10
CA ILE A 51 19.72 -43.35 -45.99
C ILE A 51 18.85 -42.44 -46.88
N LEU A 52 19.10 -41.14 -46.88
CA LEU A 52 18.37 -40.18 -47.72
C LEU A 52 18.64 -40.37 -49.21
N SER A 53 19.87 -40.78 -49.59
CA SER A 53 20.23 -41.04 -50.98
C SER A 53 19.70 -42.34 -51.49
N HIS A 54 19.59 -43.35 -50.63
CA HIS A 54 19.19 -44.70 -51.04
C HIS A 54 17.67 -44.87 -51.14
N ASN A 55 16.95 -44.30 -50.19
CA ASN A 55 15.46 -44.28 -50.16
C ASN A 55 14.89 -43.00 -49.67
N PRO A 56 14.44 -42.10 -50.54
CA PRO A 56 13.83 -40.82 -50.16
C PRO A 56 12.39 -40.94 -49.63
N LEU A 57 11.74 -42.12 -49.76
CA LEU A 57 10.38 -42.32 -49.26
C LEU A 57 10.36 -42.60 -47.75
N PRO A 58 9.26 -42.31 -47.02
CA PRO A 58 9.14 -42.68 -45.61
C PRO A 58 9.42 -44.17 -45.37
N SER A 59 9.96 -44.50 -44.20
CA SER A 59 10.35 -45.88 -43.90
C SER A 59 9.16 -46.83 -43.70
N PHE A 60 7.95 -46.30 -43.42
CA PHE A 60 6.72 -47.03 -43.09
C PHE A 60 6.86 -48.03 -41.92
N HIS A 61 8.02 -48.06 -41.24
CA HIS A 61 8.16 -48.88 -40.03
C HIS A 61 7.47 -48.19 -38.83
N PRO A 62 6.69 -48.92 -38.01
CA PRO A 62 5.88 -48.29 -36.95
C PRO A 62 6.69 -47.46 -35.95
N GLN A 63 7.91 -47.87 -35.61
CA GLN A 63 8.78 -47.12 -34.68
C GLN A 63 9.28 -45.82 -35.31
N ASP A 64 9.67 -45.84 -36.60
CA ASP A 64 10.19 -44.69 -37.31
C ASP A 64 9.10 -43.66 -37.55
N LEU A 65 7.88 -44.12 -37.90
CA LEU A 65 6.68 -43.27 -38.00
C LEU A 65 6.34 -42.61 -36.66
N LEU A 66 6.50 -43.33 -35.54
CA LEU A 66 6.25 -42.77 -34.20
C LEU A 66 7.26 -41.65 -33.89
N VAL A 67 8.55 -41.87 -34.20
CA VAL A 67 9.61 -40.83 -34.04
C VAL A 67 9.31 -39.64 -34.92
N GLY A 68 8.87 -39.85 -36.16
CA GLY A 68 8.42 -38.80 -37.09
C GLY A 68 7.29 -37.94 -36.49
N LEU A 69 6.26 -38.61 -35.96
CA LEU A 69 5.11 -37.97 -35.36
C LEU A 69 5.49 -37.11 -34.13
N ILE A 70 6.25 -37.70 -33.23
CA ILE A 70 6.70 -37.00 -31.99
C ILE A 70 7.57 -35.80 -32.34
N GLY A 71 8.56 -35.98 -33.25
CA GLY A 71 9.44 -34.91 -33.68
C GLY A 71 8.68 -33.72 -34.31
N ALA A 72 7.77 -34.01 -35.23
CA ALA A 72 6.93 -33.00 -35.86
C ALA A 72 6.03 -32.28 -34.83
N ALA A 73 5.44 -33.02 -33.88
CA ALA A 73 4.61 -32.47 -32.84
C ALA A 73 5.41 -31.55 -31.88
N CYS A 74 6.63 -31.93 -31.49
CA CYS A 74 7.53 -31.13 -30.66
C CYS A 74 7.92 -29.82 -31.35
N ILE A 75 8.30 -29.86 -32.62
CA ILE A 75 8.63 -28.65 -33.40
C ILE A 75 7.38 -27.74 -33.52
N ARG A 76 6.22 -28.32 -33.79
CA ARG A 76 4.97 -27.57 -33.86
C ARG A 76 4.63 -26.90 -32.52
N ALA A 77 4.79 -27.61 -31.42
CA ALA A 77 4.58 -27.07 -30.08
C ALA A 77 5.55 -25.93 -29.78
N ALA A 78 6.83 -26.10 -30.09
CA ALA A 78 7.86 -25.07 -29.90
C ALA A 78 7.55 -23.80 -30.72
N VAL A 79 7.18 -23.95 -31.99
CA VAL A 79 6.78 -22.83 -32.85
C VAL A 79 5.51 -22.13 -32.32
N TYR A 80 4.54 -22.90 -31.84
CA TYR A 80 3.32 -22.37 -31.25
C TYR A 80 3.61 -21.55 -29.98
N ILE A 81 4.43 -22.09 -29.07
CA ILE A 81 4.83 -21.40 -27.83
C ILE A 81 5.61 -20.11 -28.16
N LYS A 82 6.56 -20.19 -29.10
CA LYS A 82 7.33 -19.02 -29.57
C LYS A 82 6.41 -17.95 -30.17
N ALA A 83 5.47 -18.34 -31.02
CA ALA A 83 4.51 -17.42 -31.63
C ALA A 83 3.55 -16.79 -30.61
N LYS A 84 3.11 -17.58 -29.61
CA LYS A 84 2.27 -17.10 -28.52
C LYS A 84 2.98 -16.09 -27.62
N ASN A 85 4.27 -16.30 -27.38
CA ASN A 85 5.10 -15.46 -26.52
C ASN A 85 5.85 -14.36 -27.30
N ALA A 86 5.74 -14.31 -28.62
CA ALA A 86 6.36 -13.28 -29.45
C ALA A 86 5.81 -11.90 -29.12
N LYS A 87 6.70 -10.97 -28.79
CA LYS A 87 6.34 -9.56 -28.64
C LYS A 87 5.84 -9.04 -29.99
N LYS A 88 4.60 -8.57 -30.04
CA LYS A 88 4.02 -7.97 -31.24
C LYS A 88 4.55 -6.55 -31.38
N TYR A 89 5.61 -6.36 -32.14
CA TYR A 89 6.09 -5.05 -32.54
C TYR A 89 5.20 -4.49 -33.66
N ARG A 90 4.86 -3.23 -33.56
CA ARG A 90 4.19 -2.52 -34.68
C ARG A 90 5.25 -1.98 -35.61
N HIS A 91 5.18 -2.36 -36.89
CA HIS A 91 6.01 -1.76 -37.92
C HIS A 91 5.70 -0.25 -38.05
N GLY A 92 6.74 0.58 -38.07
CA GLY A 92 6.61 2.03 -38.22
C GLY A 92 6.39 2.83 -36.92
N VAL A 93 6.56 2.20 -35.74
CA VAL A 93 6.50 2.88 -34.44
C VAL A 93 7.87 2.84 -33.78
N GLU A 94 8.59 3.96 -33.80
CA GLU A 94 9.98 4.06 -33.31
C GLU A 94 10.14 3.90 -31.80
N TYR A 95 9.10 4.19 -31.01
CA TYR A 95 9.17 4.29 -29.53
C TYR A 95 8.32 3.26 -28.78
N GLY A 96 8.10 2.09 -29.34
CA GLY A 96 7.41 0.98 -28.67
C GLY A 96 6.04 0.65 -29.24
N SER A 97 5.39 -0.36 -28.64
CA SER A 97 4.09 -0.90 -29.09
C SER A 97 2.89 -0.27 -28.36
N ALA A 98 3.07 0.84 -27.65
CA ALA A 98 1.99 1.52 -26.94
C ALA A 98 0.96 2.10 -27.90
N ARG A 99 -0.32 1.95 -27.56
CA ARG A 99 -1.46 2.53 -28.28
C ARG A 99 -2.55 2.93 -27.28
N TRP A 100 -3.43 3.78 -27.71
CA TRP A 100 -4.65 4.03 -26.94
C TRP A 100 -5.47 2.76 -26.81
N GLY A 101 -6.03 2.53 -25.62
CA GLY A 101 -6.91 1.40 -25.35
C GLY A 101 -8.24 1.53 -26.11
N THR A 102 -8.81 0.39 -26.49
CA THR A 102 -10.16 0.28 -27.02
C THR A 102 -11.12 -0.17 -25.92
N ALA A 103 -12.42 -0.10 -26.12
CA ALA A 103 -13.43 -0.60 -25.21
C ALA A 103 -13.21 -2.10 -24.84
N GLU A 104 -12.70 -2.90 -25.79
CA GLU A 104 -12.37 -4.32 -25.53
C GLU A 104 -11.16 -4.48 -24.60
N ASP A 105 -10.16 -3.60 -24.70
CA ASP A 105 -9.00 -3.60 -23.81
C ASP A 105 -9.38 -3.21 -22.37
N ILE A 106 -10.36 -2.33 -22.21
CA ILE A 106 -10.81 -1.80 -20.91
C ILE A 106 -11.79 -2.77 -20.22
N LYS A 107 -12.60 -3.50 -20.99
CA LYS A 107 -13.64 -4.40 -20.47
C LYS A 107 -13.20 -5.34 -19.33
N PRO A 108 -12.00 -5.93 -19.32
CA PRO A 108 -11.55 -6.77 -18.21
C PRO A 108 -11.36 -6.03 -16.88
N PHE A 109 -11.25 -4.70 -16.89
CA PHE A 109 -11.05 -3.87 -15.71
C PHE A 109 -12.35 -3.27 -15.15
N ILE A 110 -13.49 -3.57 -15.75
CA ILE A 110 -14.82 -3.06 -15.37
C ILE A 110 -15.59 -4.18 -14.68
N ASP A 111 -16.21 -3.89 -13.52
CA ASP A 111 -17.18 -4.82 -12.92
C ASP A 111 -18.52 -4.72 -13.69
N PRO A 112 -19.15 -5.87 -14.00
CA PRO A 112 -20.47 -5.89 -14.65
C PRO A 112 -21.56 -5.14 -13.87
N LYS A 113 -21.48 -5.15 -12.52
CA LYS A 113 -22.38 -4.38 -11.67
C LYS A 113 -21.89 -2.94 -11.60
N PHE A 114 -22.75 -2.00 -11.97
CA PHE A 114 -22.39 -0.59 -12.07
C PHE A 114 -21.89 -0.01 -10.74
N ASP A 115 -22.57 -0.34 -9.65
CA ASP A 115 -22.27 0.11 -8.30
C ASP A 115 -20.99 -0.47 -7.69
N GLN A 116 -20.36 -1.46 -8.33
CA GLN A 116 -19.08 -2.04 -7.89
C GLN A 116 -17.88 -1.45 -8.61
N ASN A 117 -18.03 -0.24 -9.13
CA ASN A 117 -16.96 0.46 -9.86
C ASN A 117 -16.64 1.81 -9.23
N ILE A 118 -15.40 2.25 -9.45
CA ILE A 118 -14.96 3.64 -9.27
C ILE A 118 -15.26 4.37 -10.58
N LEU A 119 -16.03 5.44 -10.51
CA LEU A 119 -16.37 6.27 -11.68
C LEU A 119 -15.22 7.21 -11.96
N LEU A 120 -14.67 7.14 -13.18
CA LEU A 120 -13.58 8.02 -13.64
C LEU A 120 -14.12 9.20 -14.42
N THR A 121 -15.04 8.94 -15.35
CA THR A 121 -15.73 9.94 -16.17
C THR A 121 -17.20 9.56 -16.32
N GLN A 122 -17.92 10.25 -17.17
CA GLN A 122 -19.32 9.92 -17.47
C GLN A 122 -19.47 8.52 -18.10
N THR A 123 -18.48 8.07 -18.86
CA THR A 123 -18.50 6.80 -19.60
C THR A 123 -17.56 5.76 -19.04
N GLU A 124 -16.42 6.18 -18.44
CA GLU A 124 -15.34 5.30 -18.03
C GLU A 124 -15.37 5.03 -16.54
N ARG A 125 -15.10 3.77 -16.18
CA ARG A 125 -15.06 3.28 -14.80
C ARG A 125 -14.10 2.10 -14.67
N ILE A 126 -13.65 1.84 -13.46
CA ILE A 126 -12.82 0.68 -13.11
C ILE A 126 -13.41 -0.04 -11.90
N MET A 127 -13.30 -1.37 -11.85
CA MET A 127 -13.80 -2.15 -10.72
C MET A 127 -13.12 -1.76 -9.41
N LEU A 128 -13.91 -1.65 -8.35
CA LEU A 128 -13.44 -1.38 -6.99
C LEU A 128 -12.75 -2.62 -6.40
N GLY A 129 -13.33 -3.80 -6.57
CA GLY A 129 -12.82 -5.06 -6.05
C GLY A 129 -11.58 -5.60 -6.78
N ARG A 130 -11.13 -6.78 -6.37
CA ARG A 130 -10.04 -7.51 -7.05
C ARG A 130 -10.59 -8.29 -8.24
N ASN A 131 -9.88 -8.28 -9.36
CA ASN A 131 -10.22 -9.09 -10.51
C ASN A 131 -9.93 -10.57 -10.22
N LYS A 132 -10.79 -11.48 -10.72
CA LYS A 132 -10.58 -12.93 -10.62
C LYS A 132 -9.29 -13.38 -11.31
N ASN A 133 -8.89 -12.69 -12.39
CA ASN A 133 -7.63 -12.93 -13.07
C ASN A 133 -6.57 -11.93 -12.54
N PRO A 134 -5.52 -12.39 -11.84
CA PRO A 134 -4.49 -11.51 -11.27
C PRO A 134 -3.80 -10.60 -12.28
N ARG A 135 -3.76 -10.99 -13.57
CA ARG A 135 -3.18 -10.20 -14.65
C ARG A 135 -3.87 -8.84 -14.84
N TYR A 136 -5.15 -8.74 -14.47
CA TYR A 136 -5.96 -7.52 -14.61
C TYR A 136 -6.12 -6.77 -13.29
N ASN A 137 -5.41 -7.17 -12.24
CA ASN A 137 -5.34 -6.39 -11.01
C ASN A 137 -4.40 -5.22 -11.22
N ILE A 138 -4.96 -4.01 -11.10
CA ILE A 138 -4.24 -2.75 -11.21
C ILE A 138 -4.36 -1.96 -9.91
N ASN A 139 -3.45 -1.03 -9.73
CA ASN A 139 -3.55 -0.04 -8.67
C ASN A 139 -4.83 0.80 -8.87
N LYS A 140 -5.54 1.09 -7.77
CA LYS A 140 -6.79 1.87 -7.76
C LYS A 140 -6.57 3.36 -7.47
N ASN A 141 -5.32 3.81 -7.36
CA ASN A 141 -5.02 5.23 -7.18
C ASN A 141 -5.43 6.01 -8.42
N VAL A 142 -6.23 7.05 -8.23
CA VAL A 142 -6.75 7.89 -9.32
C VAL A 142 -6.27 9.32 -9.10
N LEU A 143 -5.58 9.89 -10.08
CA LEU A 143 -5.18 11.29 -10.08
C LEU A 143 -6.15 12.09 -10.97
N VAL A 144 -6.86 13.05 -10.36
CA VAL A 144 -7.79 13.95 -11.06
C VAL A 144 -7.19 15.34 -11.13
N ILE A 145 -6.87 15.80 -12.33
CA ILE A 145 -6.24 17.09 -12.58
C ILE A 145 -7.27 18.08 -13.17
N GLY A 146 -7.30 19.28 -12.61
CA GLY A 146 -8.17 20.35 -13.12
C GLY A 146 -8.01 21.63 -12.29
N GLY A 147 -8.21 22.78 -12.91
CA GLY A 147 -8.19 24.09 -12.27
C GLY A 147 -9.33 24.30 -11.25
N SER A 148 -9.34 25.44 -10.58
CA SER A 148 -10.47 25.84 -9.72
C SER A 148 -11.75 25.93 -10.56
N GLY A 149 -12.88 25.47 -10.01
CA GLY A 149 -14.17 25.49 -10.71
C GLY A 149 -14.34 24.45 -11.82
N SER A 150 -13.33 23.64 -12.16
CA SER A 150 -13.41 22.60 -13.21
C SER A 150 -14.37 21.45 -12.91
N GLY A 151 -14.97 21.43 -11.71
CA GLY A 151 -15.96 20.44 -11.32
C GLY A 151 -15.39 19.13 -10.76
N LYS A 152 -14.13 19.06 -10.33
CA LYS A 152 -13.51 17.86 -9.73
C LYS A 152 -14.40 17.22 -8.65
N THR A 153 -14.87 18.03 -7.70
CA THR A 153 -15.75 17.56 -6.63
C THR A 153 -17.11 17.11 -7.18
N ARG A 154 -17.69 17.90 -8.09
CA ARG A 154 -19.02 17.65 -8.66
C ARG A 154 -19.08 16.40 -9.54
N PHE A 155 -18.07 16.17 -10.37
CA PHE A 155 -18.10 15.13 -11.39
C PHE A 155 -17.29 13.88 -11.03
N HIS A 156 -16.44 13.93 -9.99
CA HIS A 156 -15.70 12.77 -9.57
C HIS A 156 -16.02 12.38 -8.11
N ILE A 157 -15.83 13.27 -7.13
CA ILE A 157 -15.99 12.91 -5.70
C ILE A 157 -17.44 12.54 -5.39
N LYS A 158 -18.40 13.44 -5.66
CA LYS A 158 -19.82 13.22 -5.30
C LYS A 158 -20.42 11.99 -6.00
N PRO A 159 -20.25 11.76 -7.33
CA PRO A 159 -20.76 10.55 -7.98
C PRO A 159 -20.20 9.27 -7.37
N ASN A 160 -18.92 9.25 -6.96
CA ASN A 160 -18.34 8.07 -6.31
C ASN A 160 -18.91 7.86 -4.89
N LEU A 161 -19.17 8.91 -4.12
CA LEU A 161 -19.88 8.80 -2.84
C LEU A 161 -21.31 8.26 -3.02
N MET A 162 -21.99 8.65 -4.10
CA MET A 162 -23.33 8.17 -4.41
C MET A 162 -23.39 6.67 -4.77
N GLN A 163 -22.26 6.06 -5.14
CA GLN A 163 -22.19 4.60 -5.35
C GLN A 163 -22.41 3.81 -4.05
N MET A 164 -22.11 4.36 -2.89
CA MET A 164 -22.31 3.74 -1.56
C MET A 164 -21.73 2.31 -1.45
N ASN A 165 -20.60 2.06 -2.09
CA ASN A 165 -20.01 0.73 -2.27
C ASN A 165 -18.82 0.42 -1.35
N ALA A 166 -18.35 1.41 -0.58
CA ALA A 166 -17.22 1.29 0.34
C ALA A 166 -17.41 2.21 1.55
N SER A 167 -16.56 2.10 2.58
CA SER A 167 -16.36 3.19 3.53
C SER A 167 -15.54 4.30 2.86
N TYR A 168 -15.79 5.54 3.25
CA TYR A 168 -15.18 6.71 2.62
C TYR A 168 -14.45 7.57 3.64
N ILE A 169 -13.27 8.05 3.25
CA ILE A 169 -12.55 9.08 3.96
C ILE A 169 -12.34 10.23 2.98
N VAL A 170 -12.85 11.40 3.32
CA VAL A 170 -12.90 12.55 2.41
C VAL A 170 -12.24 13.75 3.07
N THR A 171 -11.17 14.27 2.47
CA THR A 171 -10.67 15.60 2.82
C THR A 171 -11.57 16.63 2.14
N ASP A 172 -12.27 17.44 2.93
CA ASP A 172 -13.27 18.42 2.47
C ASP A 172 -12.91 19.83 2.95
N PRO A 173 -12.04 20.58 2.25
CA PRO A 173 -11.52 21.86 2.71
C PRO A 173 -12.59 22.93 3.01
N LYS A 174 -13.78 22.78 2.45
CA LYS A 174 -14.88 23.75 2.60
C LYS A 174 -16.05 23.21 3.41
N GLY A 175 -16.06 21.93 3.78
CA GLY A 175 -17.20 21.29 4.42
C GLY A 175 -18.41 21.06 3.51
N THR A 176 -18.33 21.46 2.22
CA THR A 176 -19.48 21.40 1.30
C THR A 176 -19.87 19.98 0.90
N VAL A 177 -18.93 19.05 0.91
CA VAL A 177 -19.21 17.65 0.55
C VAL A 177 -20.07 16.98 1.62
N VAL A 178 -19.73 17.19 2.90
CA VAL A 178 -20.52 16.63 4.00
C VAL A 178 -21.92 17.26 4.08
N GLU A 179 -22.04 18.57 3.83
CA GLU A 179 -23.33 19.26 3.80
C GLU A 179 -24.27 18.71 2.72
N GLU A 180 -23.74 18.50 1.50
CA GLU A 180 -24.53 18.06 0.36
C GLU A 180 -24.76 16.53 0.33
N CYS A 181 -23.79 15.72 0.76
CA CYS A 181 -23.85 14.25 0.65
C CYS A 181 -24.12 13.55 1.98
N GLY A 182 -23.88 14.19 3.13
CA GLY A 182 -23.94 13.54 4.44
C GLY A 182 -25.30 12.91 4.75
N LYS A 183 -26.41 13.65 4.54
CA LYS A 183 -27.76 13.11 4.76
C LYS A 183 -28.11 11.95 3.81
N MET A 184 -27.64 11.99 2.59
CA MET A 184 -27.83 10.92 1.62
C MET A 184 -27.11 9.64 2.09
N LEU A 185 -25.85 9.76 2.48
CA LEU A 185 -25.06 8.64 3.01
C LEU A 185 -25.66 8.09 4.29
N GLN A 186 -26.12 8.95 5.21
CA GLN A 186 -26.80 8.54 6.45
C GLN A 186 -28.07 7.71 6.14
N ARG A 187 -28.88 8.11 5.17
CA ARG A 187 -30.05 7.35 4.69
C ARG A 187 -29.63 6.03 4.03
N GLY A 188 -28.44 5.98 3.43
CA GLY A 188 -27.81 4.78 2.88
C GLY A 188 -27.20 3.84 3.92
N GLY A 189 -27.38 4.12 5.22
CA GLY A 189 -26.90 3.29 6.33
C GLY A 189 -25.45 3.59 6.75
N TYR A 190 -24.89 4.73 6.35
CA TYR A 190 -23.54 5.13 6.77
C TYR A 190 -23.54 5.78 8.15
N VAL A 191 -22.54 5.46 8.94
CA VAL A 191 -22.14 6.23 10.10
C VAL A 191 -21.33 7.42 9.61
N ILE A 192 -21.80 8.64 9.92
CA ILE A 192 -21.08 9.87 9.52
C ILE A 192 -20.17 10.29 10.66
N LYS A 193 -18.88 10.46 10.34
CA LYS A 193 -17.85 10.96 11.26
C LYS A 193 -17.29 12.26 10.70
N ILE A 194 -17.03 13.24 11.57
CA ILE A 194 -16.55 14.55 11.17
C ILE A 194 -15.38 14.96 12.07
N LEU A 195 -14.22 15.16 11.43
CA LEU A 195 -13.09 15.88 12.01
C LEU A 195 -13.08 17.29 11.43
N ASN A 196 -13.23 18.31 12.24
CA ASN A 196 -13.27 19.69 11.78
C ASN A 196 -12.21 20.52 12.51
N THR A 197 -11.11 20.85 11.83
CA THR A 197 -10.03 21.67 12.36
C THR A 197 -10.21 23.16 12.10
N ILE A 198 -11.26 23.57 11.36
CA ILE A 198 -11.64 24.98 11.17
C ILE A 198 -12.53 25.44 12.32
N ASN A 199 -13.46 24.60 12.74
CA ASN A 199 -14.38 24.89 13.84
C ASN A 199 -14.49 23.66 14.75
N PHE A 200 -13.66 23.64 15.79
CA PHE A 200 -13.56 22.52 16.74
C PHE A 200 -14.87 22.19 17.44
N LYS A 201 -15.79 23.17 17.60
CA LYS A 201 -17.11 22.92 18.21
C LYS A 201 -17.98 21.97 17.39
N HIS A 202 -17.72 21.86 16.10
CA HIS A 202 -18.42 20.98 15.18
C HIS A 202 -17.58 19.74 14.83
N SER A 203 -16.51 19.44 15.58
CA SER A 203 -15.68 18.27 15.42
C SER A 203 -16.05 17.17 16.40
N MET A 204 -15.94 15.94 15.97
CA MET A 204 -15.88 14.78 16.84
C MET A 204 -14.49 14.67 17.48
N ARG A 205 -14.43 14.13 18.69
CA ARG A 205 -13.18 13.98 19.45
C ARG A 205 -12.31 12.89 18.86
N TYR A 206 -11.01 13.10 18.97
CA TYR A 206 -9.98 12.19 18.52
C TYR A 206 -8.90 12.07 19.60
N ASN A 207 -8.74 10.88 20.15
CA ASN A 207 -7.72 10.60 21.15
C ASN A 207 -6.69 9.61 20.57
N PRO A 208 -5.45 10.05 20.28
CA PRO A 208 -4.43 9.17 19.71
C PRO A 208 -4.03 7.99 20.61
N PHE A 209 -4.23 8.07 21.93
CA PHE A 209 -3.93 6.97 22.85
C PHE A 209 -4.85 5.76 22.65
N LYS A 210 -6.05 5.94 22.12
CA LYS A 210 -6.99 4.84 21.84
C LYS A 210 -6.50 3.86 20.78
N TYR A 211 -5.51 4.25 20.00
CA TYR A 211 -4.94 3.44 18.91
C TYR A 211 -3.55 2.90 19.24
N ILE A 212 -3.21 2.84 20.54
CA ILE A 212 -2.01 2.18 21.05
C ILE A 212 -2.40 0.81 21.58
N TYR A 213 -1.94 -0.24 20.90
CA TYR A 213 -2.19 -1.64 21.29
C TYR A 213 -0.92 -2.34 21.78
N CYS A 214 0.25 -1.81 21.45
CA CYS A 214 1.56 -2.36 21.82
C CYS A 214 2.65 -1.27 21.86
N GLU A 215 3.83 -1.61 22.37
CA GLU A 215 4.98 -0.69 22.45
C GLU A 215 5.37 -0.10 21.08
N ASN A 216 5.22 -0.87 19.98
CA ASN A 216 5.49 -0.36 18.65
C ASN A 216 4.56 0.80 18.27
N ASP A 217 3.31 0.80 18.74
CA ASP A 217 2.37 1.87 18.42
C ASP A 217 2.72 3.15 19.18
N ILE A 218 3.34 3.04 20.37
CA ILE A 218 3.93 4.18 21.09
C ILE A 218 5.01 4.83 20.21
N LEU A 219 5.92 4.03 19.63
CA LEU A 219 6.95 4.55 18.74
C LEU A 219 6.35 5.22 17.50
N LYS A 220 5.31 4.63 16.90
CA LYS A 220 4.61 5.22 15.75
C LYS A 220 3.92 6.54 16.11
N LEU A 221 3.28 6.62 17.28
CA LEU A 221 2.65 7.85 17.74
C LEU A 221 3.69 8.95 17.97
N VAL A 222 4.80 8.64 18.65
CA VAL A 222 5.90 9.60 18.87
C VAL A 222 6.45 10.08 17.53
N ASN A 223 6.74 9.19 16.60
CA ASN A 223 7.22 9.57 15.27
C ASN A 223 6.19 10.45 14.53
N CYS A 224 4.91 10.13 14.63
CA CYS A 224 3.83 10.91 14.03
C CYS A 224 3.80 12.34 14.63
N ILE A 225 3.90 12.49 15.95
CA ILE A 225 3.99 13.80 16.61
C ILE A 225 5.25 14.53 16.10
N MET A 226 6.41 13.88 16.14
CA MET A 226 7.69 14.48 15.75
C MET A 226 7.70 14.96 14.30
N GLU A 227 7.13 14.19 13.37
CA GLU A 227 7.08 14.53 11.95
C GLU A 227 6.10 15.67 11.63
N ASN A 228 4.94 15.67 12.28
CA ASN A 228 3.86 16.62 11.96
C ASN A 228 3.95 17.94 12.73
N THR A 229 4.85 18.05 13.70
CA THR A 229 5.08 19.27 14.48
C THR A 229 6.46 19.88 14.24
N LYS A 230 7.15 19.51 13.15
CA LYS A 230 8.40 20.14 12.74
C LYS A 230 8.16 21.57 12.27
N GLY A 231 8.93 22.54 12.77
CA GLY A 231 8.97 23.87 12.20
C GLY A 231 9.60 23.86 10.79
N GLU A 232 9.24 24.85 9.96
CA GLU A 232 9.72 24.95 8.56
C GLU A 232 11.25 25.11 8.43
N ASP A 233 11.96 25.53 9.49
CA ASP A 233 13.39 25.88 9.48
C ASP A 233 14.35 24.72 9.84
N SER A 234 13.86 23.50 10.05
CA SER A 234 14.70 22.38 10.50
C SER A 234 15.55 21.78 9.37
N LYS A 235 16.52 22.51 8.88
CA LYS A 235 17.53 22.00 7.93
C LYS A 235 18.87 21.72 8.64
N GLY A 236 19.12 20.43 8.92
CA GLY A 236 20.47 19.90 9.14
C GLY A 236 21.16 20.29 10.45
N GLY A 237 21.14 19.42 11.44
CA GLY A 237 21.84 19.54 12.74
C GLY A 237 21.03 19.06 13.93
N GLU A 238 19.76 18.79 13.75
CA GLU A 238 18.79 18.50 14.82
C GLU A 238 18.71 17.02 15.25
N ASP A 239 19.56 16.14 14.73
CA ASP A 239 19.40 14.69 14.94
C ASP A 239 19.50 14.31 16.43
N PHE A 240 20.41 14.95 17.19
CA PHE A 240 20.58 14.67 18.63
C PHE A 240 19.36 15.12 19.44
N TRP A 241 18.91 16.38 19.25
CA TRP A 241 17.79 16.96 19.99
C TRP A 241 16.50 16.22 19.72
N SER A 242 16.19 15.99 18.46
CA SER A 242 14.99 15.23 18.04
C SER A 242 14.99 13.82 18.60
N LYS A 243 16.12 13.12 18.64
CA LYS A 243 16.23 11.80 19.26
C LYS A 243 16.02 11.83 20.77
N ALA A 244 16.56 12.85 21.45
CA ALA A 244 16.39 13.00 22.89
C ALA A 244 14.94 13.35 23.27
N GLU A 245 14.29 14.26 22.51
CA GLU A 245 12.86 14.55 22.63
C GLU A 245 12.01 13.27 22.45
N ALA A 246 12.30 12.50 21.39
CA ALA A 246 11.56 11.27 21.10
C ALA A 246 11.66 10.25 22.25
N LEU A 247 12.85 10.09 22.87
CA LEU A 247 13.03 9.23 24.03
C LEU A 247 12.17 9.68 25.22
N TYR A 248 12.10 10.99 25.43
CA TYR A 248 11.30 11.54 26.50
C TYR A 248 9.80 11.33 26.28
N TYR A 249 9.29 11.64 25.08
CA TYR A 249 7.90 11.35 24.71
C TYR A 249 7.57 9.86 24.80
N GLN A 250 8.48 8.97 24.37
CA GLN A 250 8.30 7.53 24.50
C GLN A 250 8.14 7.12 25.97
N ALA A 251 8.94 7.70 26.87
CA ALA A 251 8.84 7.43 28.29
C ALA A 251 7.50 7.89 28.86
N LEU A 252 7.10 9.13 28.62
CA LEU A 252 5.86 9.69 29.16
C LEU A 252 4.62 9.00 28.58
N ILE A 253 4.55 8.81 27.27
CA ILE A 253 3.41 8.13 26.61
C ILE A 253 3.31 6.69 27.08
N ALA A 254 4.44 5.98 27.23
CA ALA A 254 4.44 4.64 27.76
C ALA A 254 3.96 4.59 29.22
N TYR A 255 4.43 5.52 30.05
CA TYR A 255 3.97 5.62 31.43
C TYR A 255 2.44 5.80 31.50
N ILE A 256 1.89 6.75 30.74
CA ILE A 256 0.45 7.01 30.67
C ILE A 256 -0.29 5.76 30.18
N TRP A 257 0.19 5.13 29.12
CA TRP A 257 -0.49 3.98 28.53
C TRP A 257 -0.56 2.77 29.48
N TYR A 258 0.52 2.50 30.23
CA TYR A 258 0.57 1.36 31.15
C TYR A 258 -0.06 1.64 32.52
N GLU A 259 0.20 2.82 33.09
CA GLU A 259 -0.04 3.08 34.51
C GLU A 259 -1.26 3.99 34.78
N ALA A 260 -1.65 4.86 33.82
CA ALA A 260 -2.75 5.77 34.03
C ALA A 260 -4.11 5.06 33.90
N PRO A 261 -5.14 5.53 34.64
CA PRO A 261 -6.50 5.09 34.42
C PRO A 261 -6.98 5.49 33.03
N GLU A 262 -8.03 4.82 32.53
CA GLU A 262 -8.46 4.93 31.13
C GLU A 262 -8.87 6.35 30.73
N GLU A 263 -9.48 7.11 31.64
CA GLU A 263 -9.88 8.52 31.46
C GLU A 263 -8.70 9.47 31.34
N GLU A 264 -7.54 9.12 31.88
CA GLU A 264 -6.32 9.92 31.82
C GLU A 264 -5.39 9.55 30.66
N LYS A 265 -5.71 8.52 29.89
CA LYS A 265 -4.95 8.14 28.69
C LYS A 265 -5.25 9.08 27.53
N ASN A 266 -4.72 10.29 27.57
CA ASN A 266 -4.99 11.34 26.60
C ASN A 266 -3.82 12.34 26.50
N MET A 267 -3.91 13.26 25.52
CA MET A 267 -2.88 14.26 25.28
C MET A 267 -2.81 15.32 26.39
N THR A 268 -3.90 15.58 27.12
CA THR A 268 -3.91 16.54 28.24
C THR A 268 -3.01 16.04 29.37
N THR A 269 -3.10 14.77 29.73
CA THR A 269 -2.22 14.14 30.73
C THR A 269 -0.74 14.20 30.30
N LEU A 270 -0.45 13.97 29.02
CA LEU A 270 0.92 14.11 28.51
C LEU A 270 1.45 15.54 28.68
N LEU A 271 0.63 16.56 28.39
CA LEU A 271 1.00 17.97 28.60
C LEU A 271 1.21 18.29 30.08
N GLU A 272 0.37 17.79 30.97
CA GLU A 272 0.50 17.99 32.42
C GLU A 272 1.77 17.35 32.96
N MET A 273 2.09 16.13 32.56
CA MET A 273 3.37 15.49 32.90
C MET A 273 4.58 16.26 32.37
N LEU A 274 4.50 16.76 31.14
CA LEU A 274 5.56 17.60 30.55
C LEU A 274 5.76 18.89 31.34
N ASN A 275 4.66 19.56 31.72
CA ASN A 275 4.70 20.79 32.52
C ASN A 275 5.21 20.55 33.96
N ALA A 276 4.95 19.36 34.52
CA ALA A 276 5.49 18.94 35.84
C ALA A 276 6.96 18.54 35.80
N SER A 277 7.58 18.47 34.61
CA SER A 277 8.98 18.09 34.40
C SER A 277 9.90 19.29 34.51
N GLU A 278 10.10 19.79 35.70
CA GLU A 278 11.03 20.89 35.97
C GLU A 278 12.48 20.39 36.14
N VAL A 279 13.46 21.12 35.59
CA VAL A 279 14.91 20.86 35.80
C VAL A 279 15.54 22.12 36.40
N ARG A 280 16.26 21.96 37.50
CA ARG A 280 17.08 23.01 38.13
C ARG A 280 18.53 22.87 37.72
N GLU A 281 19.14 23.94 37.25
CA GLU A 281 20.52 23.94 36.82
C GLU A 281 21.54 23.98 38.00
N ASP A 282 21.06 24.50 39.14
CA ASP A 282 21.83 24.73 40.36
C ASP A 282 21.77 23.55 41.35
N ASP A 283 20.91 22.59 41.11
CA ASP A 283 20.76 21.39 41.96
C ASP A 283 20.62 20.13 41.11
N GLU A 284 21.72 19.41 40.96
CA GLU A 284 21.75 18.15 40.20
C GLU A 284 20.97 16.99 40.87
N ASN A 285 20.69 17.13 42.18
CA ASN A 285 19.92 16.14 42.93
C ASN A 285 18.43 16.47 43.01
N PHE A 286 18.01 17.59 42.39
CA PHE A 286 16.60 17.97 42.35
C PHE A 286 15.78 16.91 41.59
N LYS A 287 14.70 16.46 42.26
CA LYS A 287 13.74 15.52 41.70
C LYS A 287 12.40 16.21 41.55
N ASN A 288 11.90 16.27 40.33
CA ASN A 288 10.54 16.74 40.05
C ASN A 288 9.51 15.62 40.27
N ALA A 289 8.21 15.95 40.16
CA ALA A 289 7.13 14.98 40.38
C ALA A 289 7.22 13.76 39.42
N VAL A 290 7.60 13.99 38.16
CA VAL A 290 7.75 12.93 37.17
C VAL A 290 8.92 12.02 37.50
N ASP A 291 10.06 12.56 37.99
CA ASP A 291 11.17 11.77 38.48
C ASP A 291 10.73 10.79 39.56
N LEU A 292 9.95 11.26 40.54
CA LEU A 292 9.45 10.41 41.65
C LEU A 292 8.49 9.31 41.12
N MET A 293 7.64 9.63 40.15
CA MET A 293 6.75 8.65 39.53
C MET A 293 7.56 7.52 38.83
N PHE A 294 8.58 7.89 38.07
CA PHE A 294 9.43 6.89 37.39
C PHE A 294 10.30 6.09 38.36
N GLU A 295 10.78 6.68 39.48
CA GLU A 295 11.49 5.96 40.53
C GLU A 295 10.61 4.91 41.20
N GLN A 296 9.35 5.25 41.52
CA GLN A 296 8.40 4.28 42.06
C GLN A 296 8.14 3.14 41.09
N LEU A 297 7.99 3.45 39.80
CA LEU A 297 7.81 2.43 38.77
C LEU A 297 9.06 1.55 38.61
N GLU A 298 10.26 2.14 38.66
CA GLU A 298 11.53 1.41 38.61
C GLU A 298 11.72 0.46 39.78
N GLN A 299 11.32 0.88 41.00
CA GLN A 299 11.37 0.00 42.19
C GLN A 299 10.45 -1.22 42.06
N ARG A 300 9.32 -1.08 41.37
CA ARG A 300 8.35 -2.15 41.13
C ARG A 300 8.75 -3.03 39.94
N ASP A 301 9.18 -2.42 38.83
CA ASP A 301 9.59 -3.10 37.59
C ASP A 301 10.78 -2.37 36.93
N PRO A 302 12.03 -2.77 37.24
CA PRO A 302 13.23 -2.15 36.68
C PRO A 302 13.36 -2.29 35.17
N ASP A 303 12.73 -3.29 34.57
CA ASP A 303 12.77 -3.60 33.13
C ASP A 303 11.58 -3.02 32.35
N HIS A 304 10.73 -2.26 33.03
CA HIS A 304 9.57 -1.62 32.39
C HIS A 304 9.97 -0.75 31.22
N PHE A 305 9.23 -0.84 30.10
CA PHE A 305 9.58 -0.11 28.87
C PHE A 305 9.71 1.40 29.11
N ALA A 306 8.76 2.02 29.82
CA ALA A 306 8.79 3.44 30.13
C ALA A 306 10.04 3.84 30.93
N VAL A 307 10.43 3.03 31.94
CA VAL A 307 11.63 3.24 32.77
C VAL A 307 12.88 3.19 31.90
N ARG A 308 12.99 2.20 31.00
CA ARG A 308 14.15 2.09 30.11
C ARG A 308 14.31 3.31 29.19
N GLN A 309 13.20 3.88 28.67
CA GLN A 309 13.27 5.09 27.83
C GLN A 309 13.62 6.32 28.71
N TYR A 310 13.02 6.44 29.88
CA TYR A 310 13.29 7.53 30.80
C TYR A 310 14.75 7.57 31.26
N LYS A 311 15.34 6.43 31.60
CA LYS A 311 16.79 6.32 31.92
C LYS A 311 17.68 6.84 30.81
N LYS A 312 17.35 6.53 29.54
CA LYS A 312 18.11 7.04 28.39
C LYS A 312 18.02 8.56 28.28
N TYR A 313 16.83 9.14 28.48
CA TYR A 313 16.64 10.57 28.53
C TYR A 313 17.45 11.21 29.69
N LYS A 314 17.43 10.63 30.89
CA LYS A 314 18.13 11.12 32.09
C LYS A 314 19.66 11.05 31.97
N MET A 315 20.23 10.40 30.95
CA MET A 315 21.65 10.51 30.63
C MET A 315 22.05 11.94 30.21
N ALA A 316 21.11 12.74 29.76
CA ALA A 316 21.29 14.18 29.56
C ALA A 316 21.18 14.87 30.94
N ALA A 317 22.18 15.69 31.29
CA ALA A 317 22.22 16.38 32.57
C ALA A 317 22.22 17.91 32.42
N GLY A 318 21.78 18.60 33.47
CA GLY A 318 21.86 20.05 33.61
C GLY A 318 21.25 20.83 32.46
N LYS A 319 22.03 21.69 31.81
CA LYS A 319 21.60 22.56 30.71
C LYS A 319 21.03 21.79 29.51
N THR A 320 21.60 20.61 29.22
CA THR A 320 21.13 19.76 28.11
C THR A 320 19.72 19.23 28.37
N ALA A 321 19.43 18.71 29.55
CA ALA A 321 18.09 18.27 29.94
C ALA A 321 17.06 19.41 29.88
N LYS A 322 17.43 20.59 30.38
CA LYS A 322 16.57 21.77 30.30
C LYS A 322 16.26 22.18 28.84
N SER A 323 17.26 22.15 27.98
CA SER A 323 17.07 22.48 26.55
C SER A 323 16.15 21.47 25.86
N ILE A 324 16.26 20.17 26.19
CA ILE A 324 15.34 19.14 25.67
C ILE A 324 13.90 19.43 26.12
N LEU A 325 13.68 19.74 27.39
CA LEU A 325 12.33 20.07 27.91
C LEU A 325 11.74 21.31 27.24
N ILE A 326 12.54 22.36 27.03
CA ILE A 326 12.11 23.58 26.32
C ILE A 326 11.70 23.22 24.88
N SER A 327 12.47 22.39 24.21
CA SER A 327 12.14 21.93 22.85
C SER A 327 10.85 21.08 22.83
N CYS A 328 10.69 20.16 23.78
CA CYS A 328 9.45 19.40 23.95
C CYS A 328 8.24 20.33 24.18
N GLY A 329 8.36 21.32 25.08
CA GLY A 329 7.30 22.29 25.37
C GLY A 329 6.93 23.13 24.15
N ALA A 330 7.91 23.61 23.40
CA ALA A 330 7.68 24.37 22.17
C ALA A 330 6.96 23.54 21.11
N ARG A 331 7.33 22.27 20.93
CA ARG A 331 6.68 21.36 20.01
C ARG A 331 5.24 21.04 20.41
N MET A 332 4.95 20.94 21.69
CA MET A 332 3.63 20.62 22.22
C MET A 332 2.73 21.85 22.40
N ALA A 333 3.25 23.07 22.19
CA ALA A 333 2.46 24.30 22.35
C ALA A 333 1.14 24.32 21.54
N PRO A 334 1.05 23.80 20.31
CA PRO A 334 -0.24 23.76 19.59
C PRO A 334 -1.29 22.86 20.26
N PHE A 335 -0.88 21.86 21.03
CA PHE A 335 -1.78 20.96 21.76
C PHE A 335 -2.32 21.60 23.05
N ASP A 336 -1.69 22.67 23.54
CA ASP A 336 -2.10 23.37 24.77
C ASP A 336 -3.29 24.32 24.56
N ILE A 337 -3.69 24.53 23.30
CA ILE A 337 -4.88 25.31 22.97
C ILE A 337 -6.13 24.61 23.50
N LYS A 338 -7.00 25.34 24.20
CA LYS A 338 -8.16 24.77 24.90
C LYS A 338 -9.05 23.90 24.00
N GLU A 339 -9.32 24.37 22.79
CA GLU A 339 -10.15 23.65 21.83
C GLU A 339 -9.49 22.36 21.34
N VAL A 340 -8.15 22.34 21.20
CA VAL A 340 -7.38 21.15 20.82
C VAL A 340 -7.34 20.15 21.99
N ARG A 341 -7.16 20.62 23.23
CA ARG A 341 -7.25 19.76 24.41
C ARG A 341 -8.61 19.05 24.46
N GLN A 342 -9.72 19.81 24.34
CA GLN A 342 -11.07 19.25 24.34
C GLN A 342 -11.30 18.25 23.21
N LEU A 343 -10.74 18.52 22.01
CA LEU A 343 -10.78 17.58 20.89
C LEU A 343 -10.11 16.25 21.23
N MET A 344 -9.03 16.28 22.00
CA MET A 344 -8.15 15.11 22.24
C MET A 344 -8.38 14.42 23.61
N GLU A 345 -9.37 14.85 24.39
CA GLU A 345 -9.75 14.20 25.67
C GLU A 345 -10.44 12.85 25.48
N GLY A 346 -11.17 12.66 24.38
CA GLY A 346 -11.91 11.43 24.11
C GLY A 346 -11.86 11.06 22.64
N ASP A 347 -12.39 9.88 22.30
CA ASP A 347 -12.43 9.39 20.94
C ASP A 347 -13.84 9.07 20.47
N ASP A 348 -14.34 9.84 19.52
CA ASP A 348 -15.63 9.62 18.84
C ASP A 348 -15.41 9.19 17.39
N LEU A 349 -14.17 9.31 16.85
CA LEU A 349 -13.86 8.93 15.47
C LEU A 349 -13.87 7.43 15.25
N GLU A 350 -13.46 6.62 16.25
CA GLU A 350 -13.44 5.16 16.17
C GLU A 350 -12.78 4.69 14.86
N LEU A 351 -11.53 5.11 14.61
CA LEU A 351 -10.82 4.84 13.35
C LEU A 351 -10.67 3.34 13.08
N ASP A 352 -10.57 2.54 14.13
CA ASP A 352 -10.49 1.08 14.10
C ASP A 352 -11.77 0.43 13.52
N LYS A 353 -12.92 1.10 13.61
CA LYS A 353 -14.20 0.56 13.17
C LYS A 353 -14.63 0.99 11.76
N ILE A 354 -13.82 1.81 11.07
CA ILE A 354 -14.14 2.31 9.72
C ILE A 354 -14.24 1.16 8.71
N GLY A 355 -13.47 0.08 8.90
CA GLY A 355 -13.51 -1.11 8.05
C GLY A 355 -14.68 -2.06 8.35
N ASP A 356 -15.21 -2.07 9.58
CA ASP A 356 -16.19 -3.03 10.05
C ASP A 356 -17.63 -2.69 9.65
N ARG A 357 -17.91 -1.41 9.50
CA ARG A 357 -19.23 -0.88 9.13
C ARG A 357 -19.10 0.23 8.10
N LYS A 358 -20.13 0.42 7.27
CA LYS A 358 -20.17 1.53 6.32
C LYS A 358 -20.02 2.86 7.04
N THR A 359 -18.86 3.48 6.91
CA THR A 359 -18.51 4.74 7.56
C THR A 359 -18.09 5.77 6.52
N ALA A 360 -18.48 7.01 6.71
CA ALA A 360 -17.99 8.14 5.94
C ALA A 360 -17.37 9.16 6.91
N LEU A 361 -16.04 9.24 6.91
CA LEU A 361 -15.27 10.22 7.66
C LEU A 361 -14.98 11.43 6.77
N PHE A 362 -15.40 12.60 7.22
CA PHE A 362 -15.11 13.88 6.57
C PHE A 362 -14.09 14.65 7.40
N CYS A 363 -12.93 14.90 6.82
CA CYS A 363 -11.88 15.73 7.41
C CYS A 363 -11.97 17.15 6.83
N ILE A 364 -12.55 18.06 7.59
CA ILE A 364 -12.70 19.47 7.21
C ILE A 364 -11.45 20.22 7.70
N VAL A 365 -10.56 20.54 6.76
CA VAL A 365 -9.26 21.17 7.02
C VAL A 365 -9.13 22.42 6.18
N SER A 366 -8.55 23.49 6.75
CA SER A 366 -8.36 24.74 6.01
C SER A 366 -7.39 24.56 4.84
N ASP A 367 -7.69 25.17 3.71
CA ASP A 367 -6.79 25.27 2.54
C ASP A 367 -5.88 26.51 2.59
N THR A 368 -6.13 27.44 3.52
CA THR A 368 -5.40 28.69 3.69
C THR A 368 -4.61 28.77 5.01
N ASP A 369 -5.06 28.09 6.05
CA ASP A 369 -4.41 28.05 7.37
C ASP A 369 -3.92 26.65 7.71
N MET A 370 -2.62 26.49 7.82
CA MET A 370 -1.96 25.20 8.07
C MET A 370 -1.74 24.89 9.57
N THR A 371 -2.10 25.82 10.47
CA THR A 371 -1.76 25.73 11.91
C THR A 371 -2.19 24.41 12.54
N PHE A 372 -3.34 23.87 12.16
CA PHE A 372 -3.90 22.64 12.73
C PHE A 372 -3.81 21.40 11.79
N ASN A 373 -3.06 21.51 10.69
CA ASN A 373 -2.91 20.39 9.75
C ASN A 373 -2.26 19.16 10.39
N PHE A 374 -1.45 19.35 11.42
CA PHE A 374 -0.83 18.26 12.17
C PHE A 374 -1.87 17.29 12.76
N ILE A 375 -3.05 17.78 13.19
CA ILE A 375 -4.13 16.94 13.73
C ILE A 375 -4.63 15.98 12.65
N SER A 376 -4.93 16.52 11.46
CA SER A 376 -5.39 15.71 10.33
C SER A 376 -4.31 14.70 9.88
N ALA A 377 -3.06 15.11 9.86
CA ALA A 377 -1.94 14.24 9.51
C ALA A 377 -1.78 13.09 10.53
N MET A 378 -1.95 13.37 11.83
CA MET A 378 -1.97 12.34 12.88
C MET A 378 -3.12 11.35 12.68
N VAL A 379 -4.34 11.85 12.42
CA VAL A 379 -5.52 11.01 12.14
C VAL A 379 -5.27 10.11 10.95
N TYR A 380 -4.76 10.66 9.83
CA TYR A 380 -4.44 9.84 8.65
C TYR A 380 -3.36 8.79 8.93
N THR A 381 -2.29 9.17 9.62
CA THR A 381 -1.20 8.24 9.95
C THR A 381 -1.70 7.09 10.82
N GLN A 382 -2.45 7.38 11.88
CA GLN A 382 -2.99 6.33 12.75
C GLN A 382 -4.05 5.49 12.05
N MET A 383 -4.93 6.11 11.30
CA MET A 383 -5.96 5.41 10.52
C MET A 383 -5.33 4.39 9.54
N PHE A 384 -4.32 4.79 8.77
CA PHE A 384 -3.62 3.85 7.88
C PHE A 384 -2.91 2.73 8.66
N ASN A 385 -2.32 3.05 9.82
CA ASN A 385 -1.68 2.03 10.67
C ASN A 385 -2.67 1.01 11.26
N VAL A 386 -3.93 1.41 11.47
CA VAL A 386 -4.96 0.55 12.05
C VAL A 386 -5.70 -0.26 10.96
N LEU A 387 -5.89 0.32 9.77
CA LEU A 387 -6.68 -0.30 8.69
C LEU A 387 -5.83 -1.11 7.68
N CYS A 388 -4.51 -0.93 7.61
CA CYS A 388 -3.59 -1.59 6.68
C CYS A 388 -2.55 -2.44 7.40
#